data_6ecc3b177ab720bab0ffcd6eafb21114
#
_entry.id   6ecc3b177ab720bab0ffcd6eafb21114
#
_cell.length_a   1.000
_cell.length_b   1.000
_cell.length_c   1.000
_cell.angle_alpha   90.00
_cell.angle_beta   90.00
_cell.angle_gamma   90.00
#
_symmetry.space_group_name_H-M   'P 1'
#
loop_
_entity.id
_entity.type
_entity.pdbx_description
1 polymer ?
#
loop_
_entity_poly.entity_id
_entity_poly.type
_entity_poly.pdbx_seq_one_letter_code
_entity_poly.pdbx_strand_id
1 'polypeptide(L)'
;MWEAVEETAISRGKPFLGICVGMQLMSERGLEKVVTRGFGWIKGDVKEIAPEDTSLKIPQIGWNTIELKRQHPLFQGIATGEKGLHAYFVHSYHLDAADEGDLLAVADYGGPVTAAVAKDNLAGTQFHPEKSQALGLALIANFLKWRP
;
A
#
# COMPACT_ATOMS: atom_id res chain seq x y z
N MET A 1 8.14 -13.73 16.00
CA MET A 1 7.06 -12.96 15.36
C MET A 1 7.17 -12.98 13.83
N TRP A 2 8.33 -12.68 13.25
CA TRP A 2 8.58 -12.73 11.80
C TRP A 2 8.21 -14.08 11.18
N GLU A 3 8.75 -15.16 11.72
CA GLU A 3 8.49 -16.54 11.24
C GLU A 3 7.02 -16.92 11.31
N ALA A 4 6.30 -16.52 12.36
CA ALA A 4 4.87 -16.81 12.48
C ALA A 4 4.02 -16.08 11.43
N VAL A 5 4.41 -14.86 11.07
CA VAL A 5 3.76 -14.09 9.99
C VAL A 5 4.01 -14.74 8.64
N GLU A 6 5.26 -15.13 8.35
CA GLU A 6 5.59 -15.85 7.11
C GLU A 6 4.86 -17.19 7.02
N GLU A 7 4.85 -17.98 8.07
CA GLU A 7 4.12 -19.24 8.09
C GLU A 7 2.63 -19.03 7.76
N THR A 8 2.01 -18.05 8.40
CA THR A 8 0.58 -17.79 8.22
C THR A 8 0.27 -17.26 6.81
N ALA A 9 1.01 -16.28 6.35
CA ALA A 9 0.76 -15.62 5.07
C ALA A 9 1.21 -16.47 3.88
N ILE A 10 2.40 -17.04 3.94
CA ILE A 10 2.98 -17.76 2.79
C ILE A 10 2.65 -19.24 2.84
N SER A 11 2.99 -19.94 3.94
CA SER A 11 2.83 -21.39 3.98
C SER A 11 1.36 -21.81 4.08
N ARG A 12 0.54 -21.07 4.84
CA ARG A 12 -0.90 -21.36 4.99
C ARG A 12 -1.79 -20.59 4.02
N GLY A 13 -1.23 -19.65 3.25
CA GLY A 13 -1.96 -18.84 2.28
C GLY A 13 -3.11 -18.00 2.85
N LYS A 14 -3.02 -17.60 4.12
CA LYS A 14 -4.05 -16.77 4.73
C LYS A 14 -4.01 -15.34 4.17
N PRO A 15 -5.17 -14.69 3.97
CA PRO A 15 -5.18 -13.29 3.56
C PRO A 15 -4.35 -12.42 4.50
N PHE A 16 -3.48 -11.60 3.93
CA PHE A 16 -2.62 -10.68 4.66
C PHE A 16 -2.87 -9.25 4.16
N LEU A 17 -2.99 -8.31 5.09
CA LEU A 17 -3.07 -6.88 4.81
C LEU A 17 -2.01 -6.13 5.60
N GLY A 18 -0.99 -5.61 4.91
CA GLY A 18 -0.01 -4.70 5.48
C GLY A 18 -0.48 -3.25 5.39
N ILE A 19 -0.45 -2.52 6.51
CA ILE A 19 -0.86 -1.10 6.57
C ILE A 19 0.37 -0.24 6.83
N CYS A 20 0.58 0.79 6.01
CA CYS A 20 1.69 1.75 6.12
C CYS A 20 3.04 1.03 6.16
N VAL A 21 3.73 1.05 7.30
CA VAL A 21 4.99 0.30 7.51
C VAL A 21 4.79 -1.20 7.26
N GLY A 22 3.62 -1.75 7.57
CA GLY A 22 3.28 -3.14 7.29
C GLY A 22 3.30 -3.48 5.79
N MET A 23 2.86 -2.56 4.93
CA MET A 23 3.03 -2.71 3.48
C MET A 23 4.51 -2.61 3.08
N GLN A 24 5.24 -1.66 3.63
CA GLN A 24 6.66 -1.46 3.33
C GLN A 24 7.51 -2.69 3.70
N LEU A 25 7.17 -3.38 4.79
CA LEU A 25 7.83 -4.63 5.19
C LEU A 25 7.66 -5.76 4.18
N MET A 26 6.65 -5.71 3.30
CA MET A 26 6.45 -6.71 2.25
C MET A 26 7.51 -6.61 1.14
N SER A 27 8.24 -5.50 1.04
CA SER A 27 9.29 -5.26 0.04
C SER A 27 10.51 -6.15 0.24
N GLU A 28 11.43 -6.12 -0.72
CA GLU A 28 12.74 -6.76 -0.58
C GLU A 28 13.60 -6.04 0.45
N ARG A 29 13.61 -4.70 0.42
CA ARG A 29 14.42 -3.89 1.32
C ARG A 29 13.91 -2.46 1.45
N GLY A 30 14.22 -1.85 2.57
CA GLY A 30 14.05 -0.41 2.82
C GLY A 30 15.38 0.32 2.71
N LEU A 31 15.33 1.53 2.15
CA LEU A 31 16.53 2.37 1.92
C LEU A 31 16.58 3.59 2.85
N GLU A 32 15.82 3.57 3.95
CA GLU A 32 15.85 4.63 4.95
C GLU A 32 17.12 4.53 5.80
N LYS A 33 17.97 5.56 5.78
CA LYS A 33 19.25 5.66 6.53
C LYS A 33 20.21 4.50 6.29
N VAL A 34 19.78 3.29 6.57
CA VAL A 34 20.53 2.05 6.34
C VAL A 34 19.66 1.08 5.53
N VAL A 35 20.29 0.20 4.76
CA VAL A 35 19.56 -0.83 4.03
C VAL A 35 19.03 -1.87 5.02
N THR A 36 17.70 -2.01 5.07
CA THR A 36 17.01 -2.95 5.95
C THR A 36 16.25 -3.95 5.11
N ARG A 37 16.41 -5.23 5.41
CA ARG A 37 15.72 -6.31 4.69
C ARG A 37 14.23 -6.35 5.06
N GLY A 38 13.35 -6.48 4.04
CA GLY A 38 11.93 -6.78 4.19
C GLY A 38 11.64 -8.28 4.07
N PHE A 39 10.36 -8.63 3.97
CA PHE A 39 9.93 -10.02 3.74
C PHE A 39 10.29 -10.54 2.34
N GLY A 40 10.46 -9.66 1.37
CA GLY A 40 10.75 -10.04 -0.01
C GLY A 40 9.55 -10.62 -0.76
N TRP A 41 8.34 -10.38 -0.29
CA TRP A 41 7.11 -10.90 -0.94
C TRP A 41 6.73 -10.10 -2.18
N ILE A 42 6.95 -8.81 -2.14
CA ILE A 42 6.77 -7.88 -3.27
C ILE A 42 8.15 -7.40 -3.70
N LYS A 43 8.52 -7.66 -4.95
CA LYS A 43 9.81 -7.19 -5.50
C LYS A 43 9.83 -5.67 -5.57
N GLY A 44 10.91 -5.09 -5.12
CA GLY A 44 11.12 -3.65 -5.12
C GLY A 44 11.66 -3.11 -3.80
N ASP A 45 11.97 -1.83 -3.82
CA ASP A 45 12.60 -1.13 -2.69
C ASP A 45 11.62 -0.11 -2.09
N VAL A 46 11.68 0.05 -0.78
CA VAL A 46 11.08 1.20 -0.11
C VAL A 46 12.07 2.35 -0.17
N LYS A 47 11.70 3.42 -0.86
CA LYS A 47 12.50 4.62 -1.06
C LYS A 47 11.74 5.89 -0.70
N GLU A 48 12.48 6.97 -0.46
CA GLU A 48 11.87 8.27 -0.18
C GLU A 48 11.05 8.75 -1.39
N ILE A 49 9.88 9.33 -1.10
CA ILE A 49 9.08 9.97 -2.16
C ILE A 49 9.83 11.20 -2.67
N ALA A 50 9.76 11.44 -3.98
CA ALA A 50 10.46 12.54 -4.63
C ALA A 50 9.49 13.28 -5.55
N PRO A 51 8.63 14.16 -4.99
CA PRO A 51 7.69 14.94 -5.79
C PRO A 51 8.44 15.87 -6.76
N GLU A 52 7.97 15.93 -8.01
CA GLU A 52 8.52 16.85 -9.01
C GLU A 52 8.31 18.31 -8.61
N ASP A 53 7.18 18.60 -7.97
CA ASP A 53 6.91 19.89 -7.36
C ASP A 53 7.62 19.99 -6.00
N THR A 54 8.75 20.69 -5.96
CA THR A 54 9.58 20.86 -4.78
C THR A 54 8.92 21.71 -3.68
N SER A 55 7.78 22.37 -3.97
CA SER A 55 6.98 23.07 -2.94
C SER A 55 6.20 22.10 -2.06
N LEU A 56 5.97 20.87 -2.52
CA LEU A 56 5.34 19.83 -1.75
C LEU A 56 6.28 19.31 -0.65
N LYS A 57 5.73 19.23 0.55
CA LYS A 57 6.51 18.82 1.73
C LYS A 57 6.61 17.31 1.85
N ILE A 58 7.72 16.83 2.39
CA ILE A 58 7.91 15.46 2.86
C ILE A 58 7.95 15.51 4.40
N PRO A 59 7.13 14.71 5.08
CA PRO A 59 6.22 13.65 4.58
C PRO A 59 4.97 14.16 3.86
N GLN A 60 4.38 13.32 3.02
CA GLN A 60 3.00 13.48 2.58
C GLN A 60 2.09 13.26 3.78
N ILE A 61 1.36 14.29 4.20
CA ILE A 61 0.39 14.21 5.30
C ILE A 61 -0.93 14.78 4.82
N GLY A 62 -2.00 14.01 4.96
CA GLY A 62 -3.36 14.47 4.68
C GLY A 62 -4.15 13.52 3.78
N TRP A 63 -5.22 14.07 3.24
CA TRP A 63 -6.20 13.35 2.44
C TRP A 63 -5.87 13.44 0.96
N ASN A 64 -5.98 12.31 0.26
CA ASN A 64 -5.79 12.26 -1.19
C ASN A 64 -6.68 11.18 -1.80
N THR A 65 -7.05 11.37 -3.06
CA THR A 65 -7.71 10.34 -3.84
C THR A 65 -6.71 9.31 -4.33
N ILE A 66 -7.21 8.15 -4.72
CA ILE A 66 -6.38 7.06 -5.25
C ILE A 66 -6.90 6.65 -6.63
N GLU A 67 -5.98 6.23 -7.49
CA GLU A 67 -6.26 5.70 -8.82
C GLU A 67 -5.92 4.21 -8.84
N LEU A 68 -6.90 3.36 -9.15
CA LEU A 68 -6.67 1.92 -9.32
C LEU A 68 -5.93 1.65 -10.62
N LYS A 69 -4.92 0.79 -10.54
CA LYS A 69 -4.20 0.27 -11.72
C LYS A 69 -4.82 -1.03 -12.26
N ARG A 70 -5.57 -1.74 -11.42
CA ARG A 70 -6.34 -2.92 -11.81
C ARG A 70 -7.49 -3.16 -10.85
N GLN A 71 -8.46 -3.95 -11.27
CA GLN A 71 -9.57 -4.36 -10.40
C GLN A 71 -9.06 -5.36 -9.34
N HIS A 72 -9.58 -5.21 -8.13
CA HIS A 72 -9.26 -6.11 -7.02
C HIS A 72 -10.41 -6.16 -6.01
N PRO A 73 -10.69 -7.33 -5.39
CA PRO A 73 -11.77 -7.46 -4.41
C PRO A 73 -11.71 -6.48 -3.25
N LEU A 74 -10.52 -6.04 -2.82
CA LEU A 74 -10.37 -5.05 -1.74
C LEU A 74 -11.00 -3.69 -2.06
N PHE A 75 -11.06 -3.31 -3.32
CA PHE A 75 -11.61 -2.03 -3.76
C PHE A 75 -13.02 -2.17 -4.38
N GLN A 76 -13.63 -3.33 -4.30
CA GLN A 76 -14.97 -3.53 -4.83
C GLN A 76 -15.98 -2.60 -4.16
N GLY A 77 -16.72 -1.85 -4.98
CA GLY A 77 -17.73 -0.90 -4.51
C GLY A 77 -17.19 0.40 -3.92
N ILE A 78 -15.86 0.62 -3.98
CA ILE A 78 -15.23 1.84 -3.51
C ILE A 78 -15.02 2.79 -4.69
N ALA A 79 -15.55 4.01 -4.57
CA ALA A 79 -15.33 5.06 -5.56
C ALA A 79 -13.89 5.55 -5.48
N THR A 80 -13.15 5.41 -6.58
CA THR A 80 -11.75 5.82 -6.74
C THR A 80 -11.60 6.82 -7.89
N GLY A 81 -10.41 7.37 -8.07
CA GLY A 81 -10.13 8.40 -9.07
C GLY A 81 -10.36 9.81 -8.54
N GLU A 82 -10.24 10.81 -9.39
CA GLU A 82 -10.27 12.23 -9.02
C GLU A 82 -11.52 12.64 -8.22
N LYS A 83 -12.67 12.05 -8.55
CA LYS A 83 -13.94 12.30 -7.86
C LYS A 83 -14.29 11.23 -6.82
N GLY A 84 -13.36 10.37 -6.50
CA GLY A 84 -13.54 9.27 -5.56
C GLY A 84 -13.40 9.70 -4.10
N LEU A 85 -13.49 8.69 -3.24
CA LEU A 85 -13.27 8.88 -1.81
C LEU A 85 -11.80 9.16 -1.52
N HIS A 86 -11.54 9.85 -0.41
CA HIS A 86 -10.20 10.21 0.02
C HIS A 86 -9.67 9.22 1.05
N ALA A 87 -8.40 8.89 0.91
CA ALA A 87 -7.62 8.12 1.87
C ALA A 87 -6.67 9.03 2.66
N TYR A 88 -6.37 8.66 3.90
CA TYR A 88 -5.46 9.41 4.76
C TYR A 88 -4.03 8.87 4.67
N PHE A 89 -3.10 9.72 4.29
CA PHE A 89 -1.67 9.43 4.14
C PHE A 89 -0.83 10.15 5.20
N VAL A 90 0.17 9.47 5.71
CA VAL A 90 1.22 10.04 6.54
C VAL A 90 2.50 9.21 6.35
N HIS A 91 3.34 9.59 5.38
CA HIS A 91 4.56 8.83 5.07
C HIS A 91 5.58 9.67 4.31
N SER A 92 6.85 9.32 4.45
CA SER A 92 7.97 9.89 3.69
C SER A 92 8.52 8.92 2.65
N TYR A 93 8.23 7.63 2.81
CA TYR A 93 8.73 6.54 1.95
C TYR A 93 7.56 5.81 1.31
N HIS A 94 7.82 5.20 0.16
CA HIS A 94 6.85 4.33 -0.51
C HIS A 94 7.55 3.11 -1.10
N LEU A 95 6.80 2.02 -1.30
CA LEU A 95 7.26 0.82 -1.96
C LEU A 95 7.21 1.05 -3.47
N ASP A 96 8.37 1.14 -4.10
CA ASP A 96 8.49 1.18 -5.55
C ASP A 96 8.52 -0.26 -6.09
N ALA A 97 7.35 -0.76 -6.45
CA ALA A 97 7.19 -2.13 -6.92
C ALA A 97 7.89 -2.32 -8.27
N ALA A 98 8.78 -3.31 -8.34
CA ALA A 98 9.51 -3.63 -9.58
C ALA A 98 8.61 -4.27 -10.65
N ASP A 99 7.56 -4.98 -10.24
CA ASP A 99 6.56 -5.57 -11.12
C ASP A 99 5.29 -4.74 -11.08
N GLU A 100 4.91 -4.17 -12.22
CA GLU A 100 3.67 -3.38 -12.34
C GLU A 100 2.42 -4.21 -12.03
N GLY A 101 2.48 -5.52 -12.21
CA GLY A 101 1.39 -6.43 -11.86
C GLY A 101 1.10 -6.47 -10.36
N ASP A 102 2.06 -6.14 -9.51
CA ASP A 102 1.91 -6.05 -8.06
C ASP A 102 1.38 -4.68 -7.60
N LEU A 103 1.50 -3.64 -8.45
CA LEU A 103 0.98 -2.31 -8.17
C LEU A 103 -0.54 -2.28 -8.32
N LEU A 104 -1.26 -2.04 -7.23
CA LEU A 104 -2.71 -2.03 -7.22
C LEU A 104 -3.30 -0.63 -7.37
N ALA A 105 -2.75 0.36 -6.69
CA ALA A 105 -3.22 1.74 -6.72
C ALA A 105 -2.09 2.74 -6.51
N VAL A 106 -2.27 3.93 -7.05
CA VAL A 106 -1.37 5.08 -6.86
C VAL A 106 -2.15 6.29 -6.36
N ALA A 107 -1.44 7.20 -5.70
CA ALA A 107 -1.91 8.56 -5.41
C ALA A 107 -1.00 9.54 -6.12
N ASP A 108 -1.53 10.70 -6.49
CA ASP A 108 -0.72 11.78 -7.07
C ASP A 108 -0.22 12.71 -5.96
N TYR A 109 1.09 12.76 -5.81
CA TYR A 109 1.75 13.70 -4.90
C TYR A 109 2.99 14.30 -5.58
N GLY A 110 2.75 15.17 -6.58
CA GLY A 110 3.80 15.68 -7.46
C GLY A 110 4.40 14.58 -8.32
N GLY A 111 3.59 13.63 -8.71
CA GLY A 111 3.92 12.40 -9.40
C GLY A 111 3.31 11.18 -8.72
N PRO A 112 3.34 10.01 -9.34
CA PRO A 112 2.70 8.82 -8.78
C PRO A 112 3.46 8.30 -7.56
N VAL A 113 2.72 8.06 -6.48
CA VAL A 113 3.18 7.43 -5.25
C VAL A 113 2.38 6.16 -5.03
N THR A 114 3.03 5.05 -4.71
CA THR A 114 2.34 3.79 -4.46
C THR A 114 1.38 3.94 -3.29
N ALA A 115 0.09 3.73 -3.56
CA ALA A 115 -0.95 3.75 -2.53
C ALA A 115 -1.34 2.35 -2.06
N ALA A 116 -1.28 1.34 -2.94
CA ALA A 116 -1.57 -0.05 -2.60
C ALA A 116 -0.85 -1.02 -3.51
N VAL A 117 -0.53 -2.18 -2.96
CA VAL A 117 0.03 -3.34 -3.68
C VAL A 117 -0.81 -4.58 -3.39
N ALA A 118 -0.80 -5.54 -4.31
CA ALA A 118 -1.42 -6.85 -4.09
C ALA A 118 -0.77 -7.91 -4.95
N LYS A 119 -0.62 -9.11 -4.38
CA LYS A 119 -0.11 -10.29 -5.04
C LYS A 119 -0.67 -11.53 -4.33
N ASP A 120 -1.38 -12.39 -5.08
CA ASP A 120 -2.00 -13.60 -4.53
C ASP A 120 -2.89 -13.29 -3.30
N ASN A 121 -2.56 -13.84 -2.15
CA ASN A 121 -3.27 -13.60 -0.88
C ASN A 121 -2.71 -12.43 -0.06
N LEU A 122 -1.77 -11.69 -0.64
CA LEU A 122 -1.08 -10.58 0.02
C LEU A 122 -1.59 -9.25 -0.50
N ALA A 123 -1.87 -8.32 0.38
CA ALA A 123 -2.21 -6.95 0.01
C ALA A 123 -1.59 -5.97 1.00
N GLY A 124 -1.39 -4.74 0.54
CA GLY A 124 -0.87 -3.67 1.38
C GLY A 124 -1.41 -2.31 0.96
N THR A 125 -1.56 -1.41 1.92
CA THR A 125 -1.92 0.00 1.71
C THR A 125 -0.89 0.92 2.34
N GLN A 126 -0.49 1.98 1.63
CA GLN A 126 0.34 3.03 2.21
C GLN A 126 -0.49 3.93 3.11
N PHE A 127 -1.73 4.21 2.73
CA PHE A 127 -2.66 4.94 3.58
C PHE A 127 -3.16 4.08 4.74
N HIS A 128 -3.73 4.75 5.74
CA HIS A 128 -4.32 4.13 6.92
C HIS A 128 -5.83 3.93 6.72
N PRO A 129 -6.31 2.70 6.42
CA PRO A 129 -7.75 2.45 6.27
C PRO A 129 -8.53 2.82 7.53
N GLU A 130 -7.98 2.54 8.70
CA GLU A 130 -8.58 2.84 10.00
C GLU A 130 -8.77 4.35 10.26
N LYS A 131 -8.09 5.20 9.47
CA LYS A 131 -8.19 6.66 9.52
C LYS A 131 -8.85 7.24 8.27
N SER A 132 -9.28 6.43 7.33
CA SER A 132 -9.77 6.85 6.02
C SER A 132 -11.30 6.84 5.90
N GLN A 133 -12.01 6.94 7.01
CA GLN A 133 -13.48 7.09 7.07
C GLN A 133 -14.21 6.06 6.17
N ALA A 134 -15.08 6.52 5.28
CA ALA A 134 -15.90 5.64 4.43
C ALA A 134 -15.07 4.71 3.54
N LEU A 135 -13.99 5.21 2.94
CA LEU A 135 -13.08 4.39 2.12
C LEU A 135 -12.47 3.27 2.97
N GLY A 136 -11.98 3.63 4.14
CA GLY A 136 -11.31 2.68 5.04
C GLY A 136 -12.25 1.61 5.58
N LEU A 137 -13.46 1.98 6.00
CA LEU A 137 -14.47 1.03 6.46
C LEU A 137 -14.85 0.04 5.36
N ALA A 138 -15.05 0.52 4.13
CA ALA A 138 -15.38 -0.34 3.00
C ALA A 138 -14.24 -1.29 2.64
N LEU A 139 -12.99 -0.81 2.67
CA LEU A 139 -11.81 -1.64 2.39
C LEU A 139 -11.63 -2.72 3.44
N ILE A 140 -11.75 -2.39 4.72
CA ILE A 140 -11.65 -3.37 5.82
C ILE A 140 -12.77 -4.41 5.70
N ALA A 141 -14.00 -4.00 5.42
CA ALA A 141 -15.12 -4.92 5.20
C ALA A 141 -14.85 -5.86 4.02
N ASN A 142 -14.31 -5.35 2.92
CA ASN A 142 -13.91 -6.16 1.77
C ASN A 142 -12.79 -7.15 2.13
N PHE A 143 -11.80 -6.72 2.90
CA PHE A 143 -10.72 -7.60 3.35
C PHE A 143 -11.23 -8.77 4.19
N LEU A 144 -12.16 -8.51 5.11
CA LEU A 144 -12.75 -9.56 5.95
C LEU A 144 -13.52 -10.61 5.15
N LYS A 145 -14.04 -10.24 3.99
CA LYS A 145 -14.75 -11.14 3.07
C LYS A 145 -13.84 -11.77 2.01
N TRP A 146 -12.64 -11.23 1.85
CA TRP A 146 -11.73 -11.68 0.80
C TRP A 146 -11.29 -13.12 0.99
N ARG A 147 -11.42 -13.89 -0.10
CA ARG A 147 -11.00 -15.30 -0.18
C ARG A 147 -10.15 -15.46 -1.45
N PRO A 148 -8.85 -15.17 -1.34
CA PRO A 148 -7.93 -15.27 -2.49
C PRO A 148 -7.72 -16.71 -2.95
#